data_ab0c1e2dda159a3d07e7a0bbf95739af
#
_entry.id   ab0c1e2dda159a3d07e7a0bbf95739af
#
_cell.length_a   1.000
_cell.length_b   1.000
_cell.length_c   1.000
_cell.angle_alpha   90.00
_cell.angle_beta   90.00
_cell.angle_gamma   90.00
#
_symmetry.space_group_name_H-M   'P 1'
#
loop_
_entity.id
_entity.type
_entity.pdbx_description
1 polymer ?
#
loop_
_entity_poly.entity_id
_entity_poly.type
_entity_poly.pdbx_seq_one_letter_code
_entity_poly.pdbx_strand_id
1 'polypeptide(L)'
;MAYFVTSLGHFSHNAEFICEYPNLPAWLTRAKVYAAWAAITSIGAIGFLLIRQKLVAAGLLFVAVYAAMGFDGLGHYAVAPMELHTFMSNFTILSEVAAAALLLSVTLFLLTLNALRRPVCRLHG
;
A
#
# COMPACT_ATOMS: atom_id res chain seq x y z
N MET A 1 -10.09 -0.51 -5.07
CA MET A 1 -10.19 0.91 -5.50
C MET A 1 -9.88 1.90 -4.37
N ALA A 2 -10.44 1.73 -3.14
CA ALA A 2 -10.24 2.70 -2.05
C ALA A 2 -8.76 3.00 -1.77
N TYR A 3 -7.93 1.97 -1.53
CA TYR A 3 -6.51 2.18 -1.25
C TYR A 3 -5.77 2.87 -2.41
N PHE A 4 -6.05 2.56 -3.67
CA PHE A 4 -5.46 3.27 -4.81
C PHE A 4 -5.74 4.77 -4.78
N VAL A 5 -6.99 5.15 -4.47
CA VAL A 5 -7.41 6.56 -4.44
C VAL A 5 -6.78 7.29 -3.24
N THR A 6 -6.79 6.69 -2.06
CA THR A 6 -6.20 7.30 -0.85
C THR A 6 -4.69 7.40 -0.96
N SER A 7 -4.04 6.39 -1.53
CA SER A 7 -2.60 6.39 -1.81
C SER A 7 -2.23 7.49 -2.82
N LEU A 8 -2.95 7.60 -3.93
CA LEU A 8 -2.74 8.69 -4.87
C LEU A 8 -2.92 10.06 -4.20
N GLY A 9 -3.94 10.20 -3.36
CA GLY A 9 -4.20 11.43 -2.61
C GLY A 9 -3.05 11.78 -1.68
N HIS A 10 -2.55 10.82 -0.90
CA HIS A 10 -1.43 11.04 0.01
C HIS A 10 -0.14 11.38 -0.75
N PHE A 11 0.26 10.58 -1.75
CA PHE A 11 1.48 10.85 -2.51
C PHE A 11 1.40 12.16 -3.29
N SER A 12 0.24 12.51 -3.85
CA SER A 12 0.05 13.81 -4.51
C SER A 12 0.17 14.96 -3.52
N HIS A 13 -0.44 14.87 -2.35
CA HIS A 13 -0.31 15.89 -1.30
C HIS A 13 1.14 16.02 -0.86
N ASN A 14 1.84 14.90 -0.62
CA ASN A 14 3.25 14.91 -0.24
C ASN A 14 4.13 15.55 -1.35
N ALA A 15 3.86 15.25 -2.62
CA ALA A 15 4.63 15.79 -3.73
C ALA A 15 4.40 17.29 -3.93
N GLU A 16 3.15 17.75 -3.88
CA GLU A 16 2.79 19.15 -4.13
C GLU A 16 3.10 20.07 -2.95
N PHE A 17 2.99 19.56 -1.73
CA PHE A 17 3.20 20.29 -0.48
C PHE A 17 4.42 19.76 0.29
N ILE A 18 5.46 19.37 -0.43
CA ILE A 18 6.65 18.72 0.14
C ILE A 18 7.30 19.55 1.26
N CYS A 19 7.20 20.88 1.20
CA CYS A 19 7.73 21.80 2.21
C CYS A 19 6.89 21.82 3.50
N GLU A 20 5.68 21.28 3.50
CA GLU A 20 4.81 21.19 4.69
C GLU A 20 5.08 19.93 5.52
N TYR A 21 5.84 18.98 4.96
CA TYR A 21 6.23 17.77 5.66
C TYR A 21 7.56 18.00 6.39
N PRO A 22 7.56 17.99 7.73
CA PRO A 22 8.76 18.29 8.50
C PRO A 22 9.83 17.20 8.36
N ASN A 23 11.08 17.61 8.40
CA ASN A 23 12.26 16.74 8.44
C ASN A 23 12.42 15.78 7.26
N LEU A 24 11.82 16.08 6.11
CA LEU A 24 12.05 15.29 4.91
C LEU A 24 13.50 15.44 4.40
N PRO A 25 14.10 14.37 3.87
CA PRO A 25 15.46 14.44 3.33
C PRO A 25 15.55 15.43 2.16
N ALA A 26 16.60 16.25 2.13
CA ALA A 26 16.82 17.25 1.09
C ALA A 26 16.94 16.66 -0.34
N TRP A 27 17.27 15.38 -0.46
CA TRP A 27 17.33 14.69 -1.76
C TRP A 27 15.95 14.27 -2.30
N LEU A 28 14.91 14.29 -1.46
CA LEU A 28 13.56 13.94 -1.87
C LEU A 28 12.98 15.06 -2.74
N THR A 29 12.55 14.71 -3.92
CA THR A 29 11.95 15.64 -4.87
C THR A 29 10.53 15.20 -5.24
N ARG A 30 9.71 16.13 -5.69
CA ARG A 30 8.36 15.87 -6.22
C ARG A 30 8.34 14.70 -7.21
N ALA A 31 9.27 14.68 -8.17
CA ALA A 31 9.37 13.61 -9.16
C ALA A 31 9.65 12.24 -8.53
N LYS A 32 10.50 12.19 -7.48
CA LYS A 32 10.80 10.95 -6.77
C LYS A 32 9.60 10.44 -5.97
N VAL A 33 8.79 11.33 -5.40
CA VAL A 33 7.55 10.96 -4.71
C VAL A 33 6.57 10.30 -5.67
N TYR A 34 6.34 10.89 -6.84
CA TYR A 34 5.49 10.27 -7.87
C TYR A 34 6.07 8.96 -8.43
N ALA A 35 7.39 8.89 -8.61
CA ALA A 35 8.04 7.66 -9.05
C ALA A 35 7.90 6.53 -8.02
N ALA A 36 8.02 6.84 -6.74
CA ALA A 36 7.78 5.88 -5.65
C ALA A 36 6.32 5.38 -5.68
N TRP A 37 5.35 6.27 -5.78
CA TRP A 37 3.95 5.90 -5.91
C TRP A 37 3.69 5.00 -7.13
N ALA A 38 4.25 5.32 -8.29
CA ALA A 38 4.09 4.52 -9.50
C ALA A 38 4.70 3.11 -9.33
N ALA A 39 5.88 3.01 -8.71
CA ALA A 39 6.53 1.74 -8.43
C ALA A 39 5.68 0.87 -7.49
N ILE A 40 5.20 1.43 -6.37
CA ILE A 40 4.34 0.74 -5.40
C ILE A 40 3.04 0.29 -6.07
N THR A 41 2.39 1.17 -6.83
CA THR A 41 1.12 0.87 -7.52
C THR A 41 1.29 -0.22 -8.58
N SER A 42 2.45 -0.30 -9.23
CA SER A 42 2.77 -1.35 -10.20
C SER A 42 2.73 -2.75 -9.57
N ILE A 43 3.12 -2.88 -8.31
CA ILE A 43 3.03 -4.17 -7.57
C ILE A 43 1.57 -4.61 -7.46
N GLY A 44 0.68 -3.69 -7.10
CA GLY A 44 -0.76 -3.96 -7.05
C GLY A 44 -1.36 -4.32 -8.42
N ALA A 45 -0.94 -3.61 -9.47
CA ALA A 45 -1.36 -3.89 -10.85
C ALA A 45 -0.92 -5.30 -11.31
N ILE A 46 0.33 -5.69 -11.02
CA ILE A 46 0.82 -7.04 -11.28
C ILE A 46 -0.03 -8.07 -10.53
N GLY A 47 -0.30 -7.84 -9.25
CA GLY A 47 -1.16 -8.73 -8.46
C GLY A 47 -2.55 -8.91 -9.08
N PHE A 48 -3.18 -7.84 -9.52
CA PHE A 48 -4.47 -7.86 -10.20
C PHE A 48 -4.41 -8.67 -11.52
N LEU A 49 -3.38 -8.46 -12.33
CA LEU A 49 -3.20 -9.19 -13.59
C LEU A 49 -3.00 -10.69 -13.35
N LEU A 50 -2.21 -11.08 -12.34
CA LEU A 50 -2.01 -12.48 -11.97
C LEU A 50 -3.32 -13.15 -11.55
N ILE A 51 -4.17 -12.47 -10.78
CA ILE A 51 -5.50 -12.97 -10.41
C ILE A 51 -6.36 -13.21 -11.67
N ARG A 52 -6.35 -12.27 -12.61
CA ARG A 52 -7.08 -12.43 -13.88
C ARG A 52 -6.59 -13.62 -14.70
N GLN A 53 -5.31 -13.94 -14.63
CA GLN A 53 -4.68 -15.10 -15.26
C GLN A 53 -4.88 -16.40 -14.49
N LYS A 54 -5.76 -16.43 -13.48
CA LYS A 54 -6.04 -17.61 -12.61
C LYS A 54 -4.89 -17.98 -11.66
N LEU A 55 -3.83 -17.21 -11.59
CA LEU A 55 -2.72 -17.37 -10.63
C LEU A 55 -3.09 -16.70 -9.29
N VAL A 56 -4.21 -17.13 -8.70
CA VAL A 56 -4.89 -16.44 -7.60
C VAL A 56 -3.98 -16.26 -6.37
N ALA A 57 -3.28 -17.32 -5.94
CA ALA A 57 -2.42 -17.24 -4.75
C ALA A 57 -1.26 -16.26 -4.95
N ALA A 58 -0.58 -16.33 -6.10
CA ALA A 58 0.51 -15.40 -6.42
C ALA A 58 -0.01 -13.96 -6.51
N GLY A 59 -1.13 -13.75 -7.19
CA GLY A 59 -1.72 -12.43 -7.30
C GLY A 59 -2.13 -11.83 -5.96
N LEU A 60 -2.74 -12.63 -5.07
CA LEU A 60 -3.07 -12.18 -3.71
C LEU A 60 -1.83 -11.85 -2.88
N LEU A 61 -0.71 -12.57 -3.06
CA LEU A 61 0.55 -12.23 -2.40
C LEU A 61 1.07 -10.85 -2.85
N PHE A 62 1.04 -10.56 -4.16
CA PHE A 62 1.40 -9.24 -4.67
C PHE A 62 0.48 -8.13 -4.14
N VAL A 63 -0.83 -8.39 -4.07
CA VAL A 63 -1.79 -7.42 -3.49
C VAL A 63 -1.53 -7.22 -1.99
N ALA A 64 -1.15 -8.28 -1.24
CA ALA A 64 -0.79 -8.15 0.17
C ALA A 64 0.46 -7.29 0.36
N VAL A 65 1.51 -7.49 -0.47
CA VAL A 65 2.71 -6.65 -0.45
C VAL A 65 2.35 -5.20 -0.77
N TYR A 66 1.57 -4.97 -1.82
CA TYR A 66 1.09 -3.63 -2.18
C TYR A 66 0.35 -2.96 -1.01
N ALA A 67 -0.56 -3.67 -0.36
CA ALA A 67 -1.29 -3.15 0.79
C ALA A 67 -0.37 -2.88 1.99
N ALA A 68 0.60 -3.77 2.26
CA ALA A 68 1.57 -3.59 3.35
C ALA A 68 2.43 -2.34 3.16
N MET A 69 2.76 -1.98 1.92
CA MET A 69 3.53 -0.76 1.62
C MET A 69 2.75 0.53 1.95
N GLY A 70 1.43 0.48 2.07
CA GLY A 70 0.63 1.64 2.49
C GLY A 70 0.81 2.04 3.96
N PHE A 71 1.48 1.21 4.77
CA PHE A 71 1.88 1.59 6.12
C PHE A 71 3.13 2.47 6.16
N ASP A 72 3.85 2.63 5.03
CA ASP A 72 5.01 3.51 4.93
C ASP A 72 4.65 4.98 5.24
N GLY A 73 3.41 5.39 5.01
CA GLY A 73 2.91 6.70 5.43
C GLY A 73 3.10 6.99 6.92
N LEU A 74 3.09 5.96 7.79
CA LEU A 74 3.40 6.12 9.22
C LEU A 74 4.86 6.51 9.46
N GLY A 75 5.75 6.31 8.48
CA GLY A 75 7.14 6.75 8.53
C GLY A 75 7.29 8.25 8.74
N HIS A 76 6.30 9.05 8.31
CA HIS A 76 6.27 10.48 8.59
C HIS A 76 6.27 10.78 10.10
N TYR A 77 5.58 9.96 10.89
CA TYR A 77 5.52 10.12 12.35
C TYR A 77 6.78 9.59 13.06
N ALA A 78 7.61 8.81 12.38
CA ALA A 78 8.92 8.43 12.90
C ALA A 78 9.96 9.55 12.78
N VAL A 79 9.81 10.47 11.80
CA VAL A 79 10.74 11.60 11.59
C VAL A 79 10.27 12.90 12.22
N ALA A 80 8.97 13.03 12.49
CA ALA A 80 8.38 14.18 13.19
C ALA A 80 7.07 13.78 13.86
N PRO A 81 6.79 14.26 15.09
CA PRO A 81 5.53 13.94 15.76
C PRO A 81 4.31 14.50 15.01
N MET A 82 3.15 13.86 15.22
CA MET A 82 1.90 14.16 14.49
C MET A 82 1.49 15.64 14.60
N GLU A 83 1.78 16.28 15.72
CA GLU A 83 1.43 17.68 16.01
C GLU A 83 2.15 18.67 15.10
N LEU A 84 3.28 18.27 14.51
CA LEU A 84 4.06 19.11 13.59
C LEU A 84 3.57 19.01 12.14
N HIS A 85 2.65 18.08 11.85
CA HIS A 85 2.05 17.93 10.53
C HIS A 85 0.76 18.75 10.42
N THR A 86 0.47 19.26 9.23
CA THR A 86 -0.81 19.94 8.96
C THR A 86 -1.98 18.97 9.09
N PHE A 87 -3.20 19.49 9.29
CA PHE A 87 -4.41 18.68 9.31
C PHE A 87 -4.54 17.84 8.03
N MET A 88 -4.26 18.43 6.86
CA MET A 88 -4.37 17.73 5.57
C MET A 88 -3.30 16.65 5.40
N SER A 89 -2.06 16.89 5.86
CA SER A 89 -1.01 15.86 5.88
C SER A 89 -1.45 14.67 6.72
N ASN A 90 -1.92 14.91 7.94
CA ASN A 90 -2.41 13.84 8.82
C ASN A 90 -3.61 13.10 8.22
N PHE A 91 -4.56 13.83 7.63
CA PHE A 91 -5.73 13.24 7.02
C PHE A 91 -5.36 12.31 5.85
N THR A 92 -4.46 12.73 4.96
CA THR A 92 -4.04 11.91 3.83
C THR A 92 -3.24 10.69 4.27
N ILE A 93 -2.32 10.82 5.23
CA ILE A 93 -1.56 9.71 5.82
C ILE A 93 -2.52 8.67 6.43
N LEU A 94 -3.40 9.10 7.32
CA LEU A 94 -4.28 8.19 8.06
C LEU A 94 -5.32 7.53 7.17
N SER A 95 -5.84 8.24 6.17
CA SER A 95 -6.79 7.66 5.21
C SER A 95 -6.14 6.59 4.32
N GLU A 96 -4.89 6.79 3.90
CA GLU A 96 -4.11 5.77 3.19
C GLU A 96 -3.89 4.54 4.06
N VAL A 97 -3.39 4.73 5.29
CA VAL A 97 -3.13 3.63 6.23
C VAL A 97 -4.40 2.83 6.53
N ALA A 98 -5.53 3.50 6.75
CA ALA A 98 -6.81 2.82 7.01
C ALA A 98 -7.26 1.98 5.81
N ALA A 99 -7.16 2.52 4.59
CA ALA A 99 -7.51 1.80 3.37
C ALA A 99 -6.54 0.64 3.08
N ALA A 100 -5.25 0.82 3.37
CA ALA A 100 -4.23 -0.22 3.27
C ALA A 100 -4.50 -1.37 4.26
N ALA A 101 -4.82 -1.05 5.51
CA ALA A 101 -5.18 -2.04 6.54
C ALA A 101 -6.41 -2.86 6.13
N LEU A 102 -7.44 -2.22 5.59
CA LEU A 102 -8.63 -2.90 5.09
C LEU A 102 -8.28 -3.83 3.92
N LEU A 103 -7.52 -3.36 2.93
CA LEU A 103 -7.11 -4.15 1.78
C LEU A 103 -6.26 -5.35 2.23
N LEU A 104 -5.30 -5.14 3.12
CA LEU A 104 -4.44 -6.20 3.66
C LEU A 104 -5.27 -7.27 4.38
N SER A 105 -6.18 -6.86 5.26
CA SER A 105 -7.04 -7.78 6.01
C SER A 105 -7.88 -8.65 5.08
N VAL A 106 -8.54 -8.06 4.09
CA VAL A 106 -9.33 -8.80 3.10
C VAL A 106 -8.44 -9.74 2.28
N THR A 107 -7.27 -9.28 1.87
CA THR A 107 -6.34 -10.09 1.07
C THR A 107 -5.81 -11.30 1.85
N LEU A 108 -5.44 -11.12 3.12
CA LEU A 108 -5.01 -12.22 4.00
C LEU A 108 -6.14 -13.22 4.24
N PHE A 109 -7.36 -12.74 4.44
CA PHE A 109 -8.54 -13.61 4.55
C PHE A 109 -8.74 -14.46 3.29
N LEU A 110 -8.65 -13.85 2.10
CA LEU A 110 -8.77 -14.56 0.82
C LEU A 110 -7.62 -15.56 0.59
N LEU A 111 -6.40 -15.22 0.99
CA LEU A 111 -5.26 -16.14 0.95
C LEU A 111 -5.49 -17.37 1.82
N THR A 112 -6.00 -17.17 3.04
CA THR A 112 -6.33 -18.26 3.97
C THR A 112 -7.40 -19.17 3.37
N LEU A 113 -8.49 -18.60 2.82
CA LEU A 113 -9.53 -19.39 2.16
C LEU A 113 -8.99 -20.16 0.95
N ASN A 114 -8.11 -19.54 0.16
CA ASN A 114 -7.50 -20.20 -1.00
C ASN A 114 -6.61 -21.37 -0.57
N ALA A 115 -5.85 -21.24 0.52
CA ALA A 115 -5.03 -22.30 1.07
C ALA A 115 -5.87 -23.48 1.59
N LEU A 116 -6.95 -23.20 2.32
CA LEU A 116 -7.84 -24.22 2.87
C LEU A 116 -8.62 -25.00 1.80
N ARG A 117 -8.89 -24.38 0.66
CA ARG A 117 -9.62 -25.02 -0.46
C ARG A 117 -8.75 -25.89 -1.35
N ARG A 118 -7.42 -25.89 -1.19
CA ARG A 118 -6.54 -26.78 -1.96
C ARG A 118 -6.73 -28.20 -1.44
N PRO A 119 -7.19 -29.17 -2.29
CA PRO A 119 -7.29 -30.55 -1.86
C PRO A 119 -5.89 -31.03 -1.47
N VAL A 120 -5.77 -31.59 -0.26
CA VAL A 120 -4.60 -32.36 0.12
C VAL A 120 -4.60 -33.58 -0.79
N CYS A 121 -3.76 -33.60 -1.82
CA CYS A 121 -3.47 -34.82 -2.55
C CYS A 121 -2.88 -35.80 -1.54
N ARG A 122 -3.71 -36.70 -0.97
CA ARG A 122 -3.20 -37.84 -0.21
C ARG A 122 -2.37 -38.65 -1.22
N LEU A 123 -1.08 -38.63 -1.02
CA LEU A 123 -0.17 -39.60 -1.59
C LEU A 123 -0.60 -40.96 -1.00
N HIS A 124 -1.48 -41.65 -1.70
CA HIS A 124 -1.64 -43.08 -1.52
C HIS A 124 -0.48 -43.70 -2.30
N GLY A 125 0.65 -43.85 -1.61
CA GLY A 125 1.67 -44.79 -1.96
C GLY A 125 1.32 -46.16 -1.39
#